data_f9c97006a13ffa0c1360074ed64d7d1a
#
_entry.id   f9c97006a13ffa0c1360074ed64d7d1a
#
_cell.length_a   1.000
_cell.length_b   1.000
_cell.length_c   1.000
_cell.angle_alpha   90.00
_cell.angle_beta   90.00
_cell.angle_gamma   90.00
#
_symmetry.space_group_name_H-M   'P 1'
#
loop_
_entity.id
_entity.type
_entity.pdbx_description
1 polymer ?
#
loop_
_entity_poly.entity_id
_entity_poly.type
_entity_poly.pdbx_seq_one_letter_code
_entity_poly.pdbx_strand_id
1 'polypeptide(L)'
;QALENAGAICLGKTNLDQFATGLNGTRSPYGVCTSVFNDEYISGGSSSGSALSVAKKQVCFSIGTDTGGSGRIPAAMNNIIGLKPTKGTLSTKGFVPCCPSLDCPSVFALSVKDALEIAHIAFSDSKKDETLRYDFLRGNFQIQKIKERIKIRVPEDKQRNFFGNKEARRLYENLLEKLQEDDIEIITIDFSMFLEA
;
A
#
# COMPACT_ATOMS: atom_id res chain seq x y z
N GLN A 1 -10.50 -16.86 3.09
CA GLN A 1 -11.72 -17.62 2.74
C GLN A 1 -12.61 -16.88 1.72
N ALA A 2 -12.91 -15.57 1.90
CA ALA A 2 -13.71 -14.82 0.92
C ALA A 2 -13.15 -14.90 -0.49
N LEU A 3 -11.84 -14.68 -0.64
CA LEU A 3 -11.15 -14.78 -1.92
C LEU A 3 -11.17 -16.20 -2.50
N GLU A 4 -10.97 -17.23 -1.67
CA GLU A 4 -11.05 -18.63 -2.09
C GLU A 4 -12.47 -19.00 -2.53
N ASN A 5 -13.50 -18.53 -1.81
CA ASN A 5 -14.91 -18.70 -2.20
C ASN A 5 -15.23 -18.02 -3.54
N ALA A 6 -14.50 -16.95 -3.89
CA ALA A 6 -14.58 -16.28 -5.19
C ALA A 6 -13.72 -16.93 -6.29
N GLY A 7 -13.07 -18.06 -5.99
CA GLY A 7 -12.29 -18.82 -6.97
C GLY A 7 -10.78 -18.58 -6.93
N ALA A 8 -10.25 -17.81 -5.98
CA ALA A 8 -8.81 -17.64 -5.84
C ALA A 8 -8.15 -18.92 -5.27
N ILE A 9 -6.94 -19.20 -5.73
CA ILE A 9 -6.13 -20.34 -5.27
C ILE A 9 -4.96 -19.79 -4.43
N CYS A 10 -4.87 -20.23 -3.17
CA CYS A 10 -3.76 -19.89 -2.30
C CYS A 10 -2.52 -20.71 -2.69
N LEU A 11 -1.49 -20.06 -3.22
CA LEU A 11 -0.24 -20.71 -3.64
C LEU A 11 0.76 -20.89 -2.48
N GLY A 12 0.65 -20.10 -1.41
CA GLY A 12 1.55 -20.19 -0.28
C GLY A 12 1.69 -18.90 0.52
N LYS A 13 2.75 -18.85 1.32
CA LYS A 13 3.14 -17.69 2.13
C LYS A 13 4.44 -17.10 1.60
N THR A 14 4.56 -15.80 1.67
CA THR A 14 5.73 -15.07 1.19
C THR A 14 6.66 -14.68 2.34
N ASN A 15 7.90 -14.33 2.01
CA ASN A 15 8.86 -13.77 2.95
C ASN A 15 8.43 -12.37 3.42
N LEU A 16 8.81 -11.98 4.63
CA LEU A 16 8.48 -10.69 5.23
C LEU A 16 9.50 -10.32 6.31
N ASP A 17 9.57 -9.07 6.72
CA ASP A 17 10.23 -8.72 7.97
C ASP A 17 9.49 -9.38 9.14
N GLN A 18 10.23 -10.11 9.96
CA GLN A 18 9.66 -10.94 11.03
C GLN A 18 8.76 -10.12 11.95
N PHE A 19 7.57 -10.64 12.24
CA PHE A 19 6.53 -9.97 13.06
C PHE A 19 6.13 -8.58 12.56
N ALA A 20 6.28 -8.32 11.29
CA ALA A 20 6.00 -7.01 10.66
C ALA A 20 6.85 -5.85 11.24
N THR A 21 7.99 -6.14 11.87
CA THR A 21 8.84 -5.16 12.59
C THR A 21 9.93 -4.58 11.70
N GLY A 22 9.58 -4.02 10.58
CA GLY A 22 10.53 -3.36 9.68
C GLY A 22 9.86 -2.81 8.44
N LEU A 23 10.60 -1.99 7.69
CA LEU A 23 10.13 -1.39 6.43
C LEU A 23 11.09 -1.66 5.27
N ASN A 24 12.16 -2.43 5.51
CA ASN A 24 13.24 -2.62 4.55
C ASN A 24 13.18 -3.95 3.79
N GLY A 25 12.54 -4.97 4.37
CA GLY A 25 12.55 -6.34 3.81
C GLY A 25 13.83 -7.12 4.15
N THR A 26 14.57 -6.69 5.19
CA THR A 26 15.87 -7.24 5.56
C THR A 26 15.88 -8.02 6.87
N ARG A 27 14.74 -8.08 7.57
CA ARG A 27 14.61 -8.68 8.90
C ARG A 27 13.90 -10.03 8.87
N SER A 28 14.36 -10.91 8.00
CA SER A 28 13.79 -12.25 7.90
C SER A 28 14.83 -13.32 8.18
N PRO A 29 14.49 -14.39 8.92
CA PRO A 29 15.38 -15.54 9.08
C PRO A 29 15.57 -16.36 7.79
N TYR A 30 14.75 -16.11 6.77
CA TYR A 30 14.79 -16.83 5.48
C TYR A 30 15.57 -16.07 4.39
N GLY A 31 16.26 -15.00 4.75
CA GLY A 31 17.06 -14.20 3.85
C GLY A 31 16.45 -12.84 3.51
N VAL A 32 17.22 -12.01 2.84
CA VAL A 32 16.88 -10.65 2.45
C VAL A 32 16.17 -10.65 1.11
N CYS A 33 15.13 -9.84 0.99
CA CYS A 33 14.49 -9.54 -0.28
C CYS A 33 15.07 -8.26 -0.89
N THR A 34 15.36 -8.27 -2.18
CA THR A 34 15.86 -7.13 -2.94
C THR A 34 14.83 -6.61 -3.93
N SER A 35 14.96 -5.37 -4.38
CA SER A 35 14.07 -4.78 -5.38
C SER A 35 14.12 -5.55 -6.70
N VAL A 36 12.98 -5.59 -7.42
CA VAL A 36 12.92 -6.21 -8.76
C VAL A 36 13.72 -5.46 -9.82
N PHE A 37 14.12 -4.22 -9.54
CA PHE A 37 14.85 -3.36 -10.49
C PHE A 37 16.36 -3.42 -10.32
N ASN A 38 16.83 -3.65 -9.09
CA ASN A 38 18.26 -3.71 -8.79
C ASN A 38 18.47 -4.44 -7.46
N ASP A 39 19.28 -5.48 -7.47
CA ASP A 39 19.58 -6.31 -6.31
C ASP A 39 20.39 -5.58 -5.22
N GLU A 40 20.98 -4.44 -5.54
CA GLU A 40 21.67 -3.58 -4.56
C GLU A 40 20.71 -2.77 -3.70
N TYR A 41 19.42 -2.68 -4.09
CA TYR A 41 18.39 -1.95 -3.36
C TYR A 41 17.48 -2.88 -2.58
N ILE A 42 17.03 -2.40 -1.43
CA ILE A 42 16.03 -3.11 -0.61
C ILE A 42 14.70 -3.21 -1.36
N SER A 43 13.97 -4.29 -1.10
CA SER A 43 12.61 -4.47 -1.63
C SER A 43 11.57 -3.58 -0.95
N GLY A 44 11.93 -2.98 0.20
CA GLY A 44 10.94 -2.48 1.14
C GLY A 44 10.25 -3.60 1.91
N GLY A 45 9.59 -3.26 2.99
CA GLY A 45 8.94 -4.20 3.91
C GLY A 45 7.84 -3.51 4.73
N SER A 46 7.24 -4.25 5.63
CA SER A 46 7.52 -5.63 6.02
C SER A 46 6.99 -6.69 5.03
N SER A 47 6.00 -6.40 4.18
CA SER A 47 5.39 -7.35 3.23
C SER A 47 6.22 -7.51 1.95
N SER A 48 7.54 -7.70 2.09
CA SER A 48 8.51 -7.74 1.00
C SER A 48 8.20 -8.79 -0.05
N GLY A 49 8.06 -10.05 0.34
CA GLY A 49 7.77 -11.14 -0.58
C GLY A 49 6.41 -11.04 -1.23
N SER A 50 5.41 -10.46 -0.54
CA SER A 50 4.08 -10.21 -1.13
C SER A 50 4.18 -9.22 -2.29
N ALA A 51 4.91 -8.13 -2.13
CA ALA A 51 5.13 -7.17 -3.21
C ALA A 51 5.92 -7.80 -4.36
N LEU A 52 7.01 -8.51 -4.04
CA LEU A 52 7.87 -9.13 -5.05
C LEU A 52 7.15 -10.20 -5.89
N SER A 53 6.29 -11.01 -5.28
CA SER A 53 5.55 -12.06 -6.01
C SER A 53 4.63 -11.46 -7.09
N VAL A 54 4.03 -10.30 -6.82
CA VAL A 54 3.23 -9.55 -7.79
C VAL A 54 4.11 -8.84 -8.82
N ALA A 55 5.16 -8.14 -8.37
CA ALA A 55 6.06 -7.41 -9.25
C ALA A 55 6.76 -8.33 -10.25
N LYS A 56 7.14 -9.56 -9.83
CA LYS A 56 7.69 -10.61 -10.68
C LYS A 56 6.63 -11.38 -11.48
N LYS A 57 5.36 -10.99 -11.39
CA LYS A 57 4.22 -11.64 -12.09
C LYS A 57 4.08 -13.14 -11.79
N GLN A 58 4.50 -13.56 -10.59
CA GLN A 58 4.34 -14.95 -10.13
C GLN A 58 2.91 -15.25 -9.69
N VAL A 59 2.21 -14.20 -9.23
CA VAL A 59 0.80 -14.23 -8.83
C VAL A 59 0.08 -13.01 -9.37
N CYS A 60 -1.24 -13.10 -9.54
CA CYS A 60 -2.06 -11.97 -9.99
C CYS A 60 -2.21 -10.90 -8.90
N PHE A 61 -2.27 -11.33 -7.65
CA PHE A 61 -2.33 -10.46 -6.47
C PHE A 61 -1.73 -11.16 -5.26
N SER A 62 -1.44 -10.39 -4.23
CA SER A 62 -1.06 -10.94 -2.93
C SER A 62 -1.64 -10.10 -1.79
N ILE A 63 -1.68 -10.69 -0.61
CA ILE A 63 -2.11 -10.02 0.62
C ILE A 63 -0.90 -9.83 1.52
N GLY A 64 -0.86 -8.68 2.18
CA GLY A 64 0.11 -8.38 3.22
C GLY A 64 -0.53 -7.60 4.35
N THR A 65 0.29 -6.92 5.13
CA THR A 65 -0.16 -6.06 6.23
C THR A 65 0.46 -4.66 6.08
N ASP A 66 -0.21 -3.67 6.61
CA ASP A 66 0.30 -2.30 6.66
C ASP A 66 -0.09 -1.68 8.01
N THR A 67 0.83 -1.66 8.94
CA THR A 67 0.68 -1.02 10.25
C THR A 67 1.22 0.42 10.20
N GLY A 68 2.41 0.61 9.65
CA GLY A 68 3.09 1.90 9.52
C GLY A 68 3.68 2.15 8.13
N GLY A 69 3.23 1.41 7.09
CA GLY A 69 3.76 1.52 5.73
C GLY A 69 4.09 0.18 5.07
N SER A 70 3.96 -0.92 5.79
CA SER A 70 4.41 -2.26 5.36
C SER A 70 3.72 -2.82 4.12
N GLY A 71 2.63 -2.24 3.65
CA GLY A 71 2.00 -2.52 2.36
C GLY A 71 2.44 -1.51 1.28
N ARG A 72 2.37 -0.23 1.61
CA ARG A 72 2.64 0.87 0.67
C ARG A 72 4.12 0.97 0.28
N ILE A 73 5.04 0.82 1.24
CA ILE A 73 6.48 0.97 1.01
C ILE A 73 7.01 -0.10 0.05
N PRO A 74 6.83 -1.41 0.28
CA PRO A 74 7.32 -2.41 -0.67
C PRO A 74 6.63 -2.33 -2.04
N ALA A 75 5.39 -1.86 -2.12
CA ALA A 75 4.72 -1.60 -3.39
C ALA A 75 5.41 -0.45 -4.15
N ALA A 76 5.71 0.66 -3.47
CA ALA A 76 6.41 1.79 -4.07
C ALA A 76 7.81 1.42 -4.56
N MET A 77 8.58 0.66 -3.76
CA MET A 77 9.92 0.21 -4.11
C MET A 77 9.97 -0.75 -5.31
N ASN A 78 8.86 -1.39 -5.64
CA ASN A 78 8.77 -2.36 -6.74
C ASN A 78 7.78 -1.92 -7.84
N ASN A 79 7.34 -0.66 -7.83
CA ASN A 79 6.48 -0.03 -8.84
C ASN A 79 5.20 -0.83 -9.13
N ILE A 80 4.51 -1.24 -8.08
CA ILE A 80 3.19 -1.87 -8.13
C ILE A 80 2.19 -1.12 -7.27
N ILE A 81 0.93 -1.52 -7.32
CA ILE A 81 -0.11 -0.96 -6.44
C ILE A 81 -0.07 -1.66 -5.09
N GLY A 82 0.03 -0.87 -4.02
CA GLY A 82 -0.15 -1.29 -2.63
C GLY A 82 -1.36 -0.59 -2.04
N LEU A 83 -2.49 -1.26 -1.98
CA LEU A 83 -3.72 -0.71 -1.42
C LEU A 83 -3.81 -1.00 0.07
N LYS A 84 -3.71 0.04 0.89
CA LYS A 84 -4.06 -0.01 2.31
C LYS A 84 -5.43 0.65 2.51
N PRO A 85 -6.49 -0.11 2.73
CA PRO A 85 -7.81 0.47 2.98
C PRO A 85 -7.87 1.15 4.35
N THR A 86 -8.98 1.77 4.64
CA THR A 86 -9.26 2.26 6.00
C THR A 86 -9.27 1.09 6.97
N LYS A 87 -8.62 1.26 8.14
CA LYS A 87 -8.61 0.23 9.19
C LYS A 87 -10.05 -0.17 9.58
N GLY A 88 -10.25 -1.47 9.73
CA GLY A 88 -11.57 -2.05 10.02
C GLY A 88 -12.44 -2.26 8.78
N THR A 89 -11.93 -1.96 7.57
CA THR A 89 -12.59 -2.33 6.32
C THR A 89 -12.37 -3.80 5.97
N LEU A 90 -11.16 -4.28 6.17
CA LEU A 90 -10.80 -5.69 6.03
C LEU A 90 -10.49 -6.30 7.40
N SER A 91 -10.89 -7.56 7.57
CA SER A 91 -10.67 -8.31 8.81
C SER A 91 -9.19 -8.54 9.09
N THR A 92 -8.79 -8.36 10.35
CA THR A 92 -7.47 -8.76 10.86
C THR A 92 -7.51 -10.10 11.59
N LYS A 93 -8.63 -10.80 11.56
CA LYS A 93 -8.78 -12.10 12.20
C LYS A 93 -7.81 -13.13 11.61
N GLY A 94 -7.03 -13.78 12.48
CA GLY A 94 -6.00 -14.74 12.08
C GLY A 94 -4.66 -14.13 11.74
N PHE A 95 -4.49 -12.81 11.83
CA PHE A 95 -3.20 -12.16 11.72
C PHE A 95 -2.44 -12.26 13.04
N VAL A 96 -1.13 -12.43 12.99
CA VAL A 96 -0.26 -12.20 14.14
C VAL A 96 -0.13 -10.69 14.29
N PRO A 97 -0.60 -10.10 15.40
CA PRO A 97 -0.63 -8.66 15.54
C PRO A 97 0.78 -8.07 15.71
N CYS A 98 1.01 -6.92 15.09
CA CYS A 98 2.18 -6.07 15.33
C CYS A 98 1.79 -4.91 16.25
N CYS A 99 0.79 -4.14 15.85
CA CYS A 99 0.16 -3.10 16.64
C CYS A 99 -1.37 -3.11 16.37
N PRO A 100 -2.17 -3.77 17.22
CA PRO A 100 -3.59 -4.00 16.95
C PRO A 100 -4.40 -2.73 16.68
N SER A 101 -3.99 -1.59 17.25
CA SER A 101 -4.65 -0.30 17.01
C SER A 101 -4.40 0.27 15.60
N LEU A 102 -3.35 -0.19 14.90
CA LEU A 102 -2.93 0.32 13.58
C LEU A 102 -2.98 -0.75 12.49
N ASP A 103 -2.86 -2.02 12.84
CA ASP A 103 -2.78 -3.12 11.88
C ASP A 103 -3.94 -3.09 10.87
N CYS A 104 -3.58 -3.19 9.61
CA CYS A 104 -4.51 -3.20 8.50
C CYS A 104 -4.04 -4.19 7.43
N PRO A 105 -4.89 -5.05 6.89
CA PRO A 105 -4.57 -5.82 5.70
C PRO A 105 -4.32 -4.91 4.52
N SER A 106 -3.40 -5.31 3.64
CA SER A 106 -3.09 -4.61 2.40
C SER A 106 -3.14 -5.56 1.21
N VAL A 107 -3.51 -5.01 0.05
CA VAL A 107 -3.61 -5.75 -1.21
C VAL A 107 -2.54 -5.24 -2.17
N PHE A 108 -1.84 -6.17 -2.80
CA PHE A 108 -0.87 -5.88 -3.85
C PHE A 108 -1.41 -6.38 -5.20
N ALA A 109 -1.33 -5.53 -6.21
CA ALA A 109 -1.73 -5.85 -7.58
C ALA A 109 -0.95 -4.99 -8.60
N LEU A 110 -1.02 -5.34 -9.88
CA LEU A 110 -0.39 -4.56 -10.95
C LEU A 110 -1.22 -3.35 -11.38
N SER A 111 -2.53 -3.35 -11.09
CA SER A 111 -3.41 -2.23 -11.42
C SER A 111 -4.29 -1.83 -10.25
N VAL A 112 -4.71 -0.56 -10.24
CA VAL A 112 -5.68 -0.05 -9.24
C VAL A 112 -7.01 -0.80 -9.34
N LYS A 113 -7.44 -1.15 -10.56
CA LYS A 113 -8.68 -1.89 -10.79
C LYS A 113 -8.64 -3.24 -10.09
N ASP A 114 -7.57 -4.00 -10.30
CA ASP A 114 -7.42 -5.34 -9.68
C ASP A 114 -7.34 -5.22 -8.15
N ALA A 115 -6.56 -4.26 -7.63
CA ALA A 115 -6.44 -4.03 -6.19
C ALA A 115 -7.80 -3.73 -5.54
N LEU A 116 -8.63 -2.92 -6.19
CA LEU A 116 -9.97 -2.58 -5.72
C LEU A 116 -10.93 -3.78 -5.80
N GLU A 117 -10.87 -4.56 -6.87
CA GLU A 117 -11.70 -5.77 -7.02
C GLU A 117 -11.39 -6.80 -5.93
N ILE A 118 -10.11 -7.07 -5.68
CA ILE A 118 -9.67 -7.97 -4.61
C ILE A 118 -10.10 -7.45 -3.23
N ALA A 119 -9.91 -6.16 -2.97
CA ALA A 119 -10.36 -5.55 -1.72
C ALA A 119 -11.88 -5.64 -1.54
N HIS A 120 -12.65 -5.44 -2.61
CA HIS A 120 -14.11 -5.54 -2.58
C HIS A 120 -14.58 -6.97 -2.26
N ILE A 121 -13.99 -7.98 -2.87
CA ILE A 121 -14.27 -9.39 -2.58
C ILE A 121 -13.92 -9.72 -1.13
N ALA A 122 -12.74 -9.29 -0.67
CA ALA A 122 -12.29 -9.55 0.70
C ALA A 122 -13.16 -8.87 1.76
N PHE A 123 -13.82 -7.75 1.39
CA PHE A 123 -14.71 -6.98 2.24
C PHE A 123 -16.07 -7.66 2.48
N SER A 124 -16.57 -8.41 1.53
CA SER A 124 -17.99 -8.82 1.46
C SER A 124 -18.40 -9.93 2.45
N ASP A 125 -17.47 -10.62 3.13
CA ASP A 125 -17.75 -11.92 3.77
C ASP A 125 -17.79 -11.95 5.32
N SER A 126 -17.84 -10.81 6.03
CA SER A 126 -17.57 -10.87 7.48
C SER A 126 -18.64 -10.28 8.38
N LYS A 127 -19.82 -10.88 8.40
CA LYS A 127 -20.94 -10.44 9.26
C LYS A 127 -20.74 -10.61 10.78
N LYS A 128 -19.62 -11.18 11.27
CA LYS A 128 -19.36 -11.47 12.70
C LYS A 128 -17.89 -11.33 13.08
N ASP A 129 -17.25 -10.22 12.68
CA ASP A 129 -15.85 -9.99 13.02
C ASP A 129 -15.71 -8.68 13.81
N GLU A 130 -15.29 -8.78 15.07
CA GLU A 130 -15.10 -7.63 15.97
C GLU A 130 -14.02 -6.67 15.51
N THR A 131 -13.15 -7.09 14.59
CA THR A 131 -12.09 -6.23 14.03
C THR A 131 -12.60 -5.29 12.94
N LEU A 132 -13.85 -5.47 12.49
CA LEU A 132 -14.47 -4.68 11.43
C LEU A 132 -15.25 -3.49 11.96
N ARG A 133 -15.22 -2.43 11.18
CA ARG A 133 -16.02 -1.23 11.42
C ARG A 133 -17.29 -1.28 10.58
N TYR A 134 -18.37 -1.73 11.19
CA TYR A 134 -19.67 -1.91 10.50
C TYR A 134 -20.32 -0.61 10.04
N ASP A 135 -19.92 0.55 10.59
CA ASP A 135 -20.37 1.87 10.13
C ASP A 135 -19.92 2.17 8.69
N PHE A 136 -18.76 1.65 8.26
CA PHE A 136 -18.30 1.74 6.87
C PHE A 136 -18.94 0.70 5.94
N LEU A 137 -19.44 -0.42 6.49
CA LEU A 137 -19.98 -1.54 5.70
C LEU A 137 -21.29 -1.20 4.98
N ARG A 138 -21.96 -0.12 5.35
CA ARG A 138 -23.23 0.32 4.75
C ARG A 138 -23.06 1.16 3.49
N GLY A 139 -21.84 1.60 3.19
CA GLY A 139 -21.54 2.34 1.97
C GLY A 139 -21.16 1.37 0.84
N ASN A 140 -21.82 1.46 -0.30
CA ASN A 140 -21.35 0.79 -1.51
C ASN A 140 -19.94 1.28 -1.85
N PHE A 141 -18.99 0.35 -1.99
CA PHE A 141 -17.65 0.60 -2.55
C PHE A 141 -17.80 0.93 -4.05
N GLN A 142 -18.42 2.05 -4.36
CA GLN A 142 -18.53 2.50 -5.73
C GLN A 142 -17.45 3.54 -6.00
N ILE A 143 -16.66 3.30 -7.03
CA ILE A 143 -15.80 4.34 -7.60
C ILE A 143 -16.72 5.43 -8.12
N GLN A 144 -16.91 6.48 -7.33
CA GLN A 144 -17.64 7.66 -7.79
C GLN A 144 -16.78 8.36 -8.85
N LYS A 145 -17.38 8.69 -9.99
CA LYS A 145 -16.73 9.60 -10.94
C LYS A 145 -16.50 10.91 -10.22
N ILE A 146 -15.24 11.33 -10.13
CA ILE A 146 -14.86 12.64 -9.60
C ILE A 146 -15.51 13.67 -10.54
N LYS A 147 -16.45 14.44 -10.00
CA LYS A 147 -17.19 15.48 -10.75
C LYS A 147 -16.55 16.85 -10.66
N GLU A 148 -15.60 17.02 -9.73
CA GLU A 148 -14.92 18.27 -9.47
C GLU A 148 -13.46 18.17 -9.88
N ARG A 149 -12.82 19.32 -10.13
CA ARG A 149 -11.40 19.41 -10.39
C ARG A 149 -10.61 18.81 -9.22
N ILE A 150 -9.69 17.89 -9.51
CA ILE A 150 -8.86 17.26 -8.48
C ILE A 150 -7.90 18.30 -7.92
N LYS A 151 -7.77 18.37 -6.59
CA LYS A 151 -6.82 19.21 -5.88
C LYS A 151 -5.83 18.35 -5.13
N ILE A 152 -4.55 18.52 -5.41
CA ILE A 152 -3.46 17.85 -4.72
C ILE A 152 -2.72 18.85 -3.84
N ARG A 153 -2.55 18.53 -2.56
CA ARG A 153 -1.77 19.31 -1.64
C ARG A 153 -0.35 18.77 -1.52
N VAL A 154 0.61 19.65 -1.65
CA VAL A 154 2.04 19.32 -1.60
C VAL A 154 2.76 20.16 -0.55
N PRO A 155 3.85 19.65 0.07
CA PRO A 155 4.65 20.44 1.00
C PRO A 155 5.27 21.69 0.33
N GLU A 156 5.51 22.74 1.11
CA GLU A 156 6.36 23.84 0.69
C GLU A 156 7.76 23.35 0.24
N ASP A 157 8.39 24.03 -0.70
CA ASP A 157 9.67 23.58 -1.27
C ASP A 157 10.77 23.40 -0.19
N LYS A 158 10.84 24.29 0.80
CA LYS A 158 11.76 24.19 1.94
C LYS A 158 11.55 22.94 2.83
N GLN A 159 10.37 22.33 2.77
CA GLN A 159 9.99 21.13 3.54
C GLN A 159 10.19 19.83 2.74
N ARG A 160 10.52 19.92 1.44
CA ARG A 160 10.77 18.78 0.58
C ARG A 160 12.22 18.33 0.74
N ASN A 161 12.44 17.20 1.40
CA ASN A 161 13.80 16.69 1.57
C ASN A 161 14.05 15.48 0.66
N PHE A 162 14.99 15.61 -0.24
CA PHE A 162 15.43 14.54 -1.15
C PHE A 162 16.79 13.95 -0.74
N PHE A 163 17.30 14.29 0.44
CA PHE A 163 18.56 13.77 0.98
C PHE A 163 19.74 13.84 0.00
N GLY A 164 19.82 14.90 -0.80
CA GLY A 164 20.85 15.11 -1.81
C GLY A 164 20.62 14.39 -3.15
N ASN A 165 19.56 13.61 -3.28
CA ASN A 165 19.22 12.93 -4.53
C ASN A 165 18.56 13.91 -5.52
N LYS A 166 19.39 14.47 -6.41
CA LYS A 166 18.95 15.44 -7.43
C LYS A 166 17.97 14.84 -8.44
N GLU A 167 18.13 13.55 -8.75
CA GLU A 167 17.26 12.86 -9.71
C GLU A 167 15.86 12.64 -9.11
N ALA A 168 15.75 12.26 -7.86
CA ALA A 168 14.47 12.15 -7.17
C ALA A 168 13.75 13.51 -7.14
N ARG A 169 14.48 14.61 -6.89
CA ARG A 169 13.93 15.97 -6.96
C ARG A 169 13.39 16.28 -8.35
N ARG A 170 14.18 16.05 -9.38
CA ARG A 170 13.80 16.31 -10.77
C ARG A 170 12.54 15.51 -11.17
N LEU A 171 12.49 14.24 -10.81
CA LEU A 171 11.33 13.38 -11.09
C LEU A 171 10.07 13.86 -10.36
N TYR A 172 10.21 14.33 -9.13
CA TYR A 172 9.09 14.89 -8.37
C TYR A 172 8.56 16.19 -9.02
N GLU A 173 9.45 17.09 -9.42
CA GLU A 173 9.09 18.34 -10.09
C GLU A 173 8.40 18.06 -11.43
N ASN A 174 8.93 17.17 -12.25
CA ASN A 174 8.30 16.73 -13.50
C ASN A 174 6.92 16.12 -13.28
N LEU A 175 6.73 15.36 -12.18
CA LEU A 175 5.41 14.82 -11.84
C LEU A 175 4.41 15.93 -11.56
N LEU A 176 4.80 16.96 -10.81
CA LEU A 176 3.90 18.08 -10.50
C LEU A 176 3.50 18.86 -11.77
N GLU A 177 4.45 19.10 -12.68
CA GLU A 177 4.19 19.73 -13.99
C GLU A 177 3.17 18.90 -14.79
N LYS A 178 3.37 17.59 -14.87
CA LYS A 178 2.49 16.67 -15.59
C LYS A 178 1.07 16.64 -15.00
N LEU A 179 0.95 16.67 -13.69
CA LEU A 179 -0.35 16.73 -13.01
C LEU A 179 -1.10 18.04 -13.31
N GLN A 180 -0.37 19.16 -13.45
CA GLN A 180 -0.96 20.44 -13.85
C GLN A 180 -1.42 20.43 -15.31
N GLU A 181 -0.67 19.76 -16.21
CA GLU A 181 -1.08 19.55 -17.60
C GLU A 181 -2.38 18.72 -17.69
N ASP A 182 -2.59 17.79 -16.77
CA ASP A 182 -3.81 16.98 -16.64
C ASP A 182 -4.97 17.70 -15.91
N ASP A 183 -4.92 19.03 -15.80
CA ASP A 183 -5.91 19.91 -15.15
C ASP A 183 -6.10 19.64 -13.64
N ILE A 184 -5.05 19.14 -12.98
CA ILE A 184 -5.03 18.95 -11.53
C ILE A 184 -4.49 20.21 -10.84
N GLU A 185 -5.24 20.72 -9.87
CA GLU A 185 -4.83 21.88 -9.08
C GLU A 185 -3.81 21.48 -8.00
N ILE A 186 -2.59 22.03 -8.09
CA ILE A 186 -1.55 21.83 -7.07
C ILE A 186 -1.61 22.97 -6.06
N ILE A 187 -1.81 22.64 -4.79
CA ILE A 187 -1.88 23.58 -3.68
C ILE A 187 -0.72 23.33 -2.72
N THR A 188 0.15 24.32 -2.57
CA THR A 188 1.24 24.25 -1.59
C THR A 188 0.70 24.52 -0.18
N ILE A 189 1.06 23.68 0.77
CA ILE A 189 0.66 23.80 2.18
C ILE A 189 1.84 23.62 3.13
N ASP A 190 1.74 24.18 4.32
CA ASP A 190 2.68 23.91 5.40
C ASP A 190 2.49 22.48 5.94
N PHE A 191 3.57 21.70 5.90
CA PHE A 191 3.64 20.32 6.33
C PHE A 191 4.24 20.13 7.72
N SER A 192 4.50 21.21 8.48
CA SER A 192 5.18 21.14 9.78
C SER A 192 4.53 20.14 10.73
N MET A 193 3.20 20.16 10.83
CA MET A 193 2.46 19.21 11.69
C MET A 193 2.70 17.73 11.32
N PHE A 194 2.94 17.43 10.05
CA PHE A 194 3.19 16.05 9.59
C PHE A 194 4.66 15.64 9.75
N LEU A 195 5.56 16.62 9.91
CA LEU A 195 6.99 16.36 10.10
C LEU A 195 7.36 16.20 11.58
N GLU A 196 6.50 16.69 12.49
CA GLU A 196 6.67 16.58 13.95
C GLU A 196 6.04 15.31 14.54
N ALA A 197 5.21 14.59 13.77
CA ALA A 197 4.50 13.37 14.19
C ALA A 197 5.36 12.11 13.99
#